data_16b0b0278fa84163adb68c394ba29b2b
#
_entry.id   16b0b0278fa84163adb68c394ba29b2b
#
_cell.length_a   1.000
_cell.length_b   1.000
_cell.length_c   1.000
_cell.angle_alpha   90.00
_cell.angle_beta   90.00
_cell.angle_gamma   90.00
#
_symmetry.space_group_name_H-M   'P 1'
#
loop_
_entity.id
_entity.type
_entity.pdbx_description
1 polymer ?
#
loop_
_entity_poly.entity_id
_entity_poly.type
_entity_poly.pdbx_seq_one_letter_code
_entity_poly.pdbx_strand_id
1 'polypeptide(L)'
;MKTITNIIALLLLSIYHMNAQQQNSITVFGETLNDIKIKEYIINIEFREIVSDNYRNVDGKTIDELKKAYASAISKVNIDFSLFEEDLMYRITSYSYNTSEFYLYQTSSLDEVQRVLSQKMEGVTNVRVDILAEELNHNQIGELSKKAIEDAKSQAIIIASKLQKKIGKILSIENSNYRSQVFYSGRMKEPTKYQVKVTFLLEDQ
;
A
#
# COMPACT_ATOMS: atom_id res chain seq x y z
N MET A 1 -44.64 11.02 -46.42
CA MET A 1 -45.22 10.77 -45.10
C MET A 1 -44.90 9.38 -44.53
N LYS A 2 -45.05 8.30 -45.29
CA LYS A 2 -44.72 6.92 -44.79
C LYS A 2 -43.29 6.69 -44.30
N THR A 3 -42.29 7.32 -44.90
CA THR A 3 -40.89 7.21 -44.48
C THR A 3 -40.59 7.87 -43.14
N ILE A 4 -41.20 9.01 -42.84
CA ILE A 4 -41.01 9.75 -41.58
C ILE A 4 -41.66 8.96 -40.42
N THR A 5 -42.83 8.35 -40.67
CA THR A 5 -43.54 7.53 -39.67
C THR A 5 -42.70 6.28 -39.28
N ASN A 6 -42.07 5.65 -40.27
CA ASN A 6 -41.17 4.51 -39.99
C ASN A 6 -39.92 4.87 -39.19
N ILE A 7 -39.33 6.05 -39.43
CA ILE A 7 -38.14 6.52 -38.67
C ILE A 7 -38.55 6.84 -37.23
N ILE A 8 -39.71 7.45 -37.02
CA ILE A 8 -40.21 7.74 -35.65
C ILE A 8 -40.54 6.44 -34.89
N ALA A 9 -41.11 5.47 -35.56
CA ALA A 9 -41.39 4.14 -34.97
C ALA A 9 -40.08 3.41 -34.58
N LEU A 10 -39.04 3.49 -35.40
CA LEU A 10 -37.72 2.89 -35.11
C LEU A 10 -37.02 3.61 -33.93
N LEU A 11 -37.11 4.92 -33.84
CA LEU A 11 -36.60 5.70 -32.74
C LEU A 11 -37.34 5.42 -31.42
N LEU A 12 -38.65 5.27 -31.44
CA LEU A 12 -39.43 4.87 -30.28
C LEU A 12 -39.09 3.45 -29.80
N LEU A 13 -38.89 2.51 -30.71
CA LEU A 13 -38.46 1.16 -30.38
C LEU A 13 -37.06 1.16 -29.73
N SER A 14 -36.14 1.99 -30.17
CA SER A 14 -34.81 2.08 -29.58
C SER A 14 -34.82 2.66 -28.13
N ILE A 15 -35.76 3.58 -27.84
CA ILE A 15 -35.94 4.12 -26.50
C ILE A 15 -36.51 3.06 -25.53
N TYR A 16 -37.39 2.19 -26.00
CA TYR A 16 -37.91 1.09 -25.17
C TYR A 16 -36.82 0.07 -24.82
N HIS A 17 -35.84 -0.16 -25.69
CA HIS A 17 -34.71 -1.06 -25.38
C HIS A 17 -33.68 -0.46 -24.42
N MET A 18 -33.57 0.87 -24.32
CA MET A 18 -32.66 1.52 -23.37
C MET A 18 -33.16 1.50 -21.91
N ASN A 19 -34.46 1.28 -21.68
CA ASN A 19 -35.03 1.08 -20.33
C ASN A 19 -35.01 -0.38 -19.86
N ALA A 20 -34.45 -1.27 -20.65
CA ALA A 20 -34.34 -2.68 -20.30
C ALA A 20 -33.23 -2.91 -19.30
N GLN A 21 -33.67 -3.15 -18.07
CA GLN A 21 -32.88 -3.82 -17.00
C GLN A 21 -31.93 -2.96 -16.16
N GLN A 22 -32.48 -2.03 -15.45
CA GLN A 22 -31.93 -1.77 -14.13
C GLN A 22 -32.25 -3.00 -13.26
N GLN A 23 -31.38 -4.02 -13.36
CA GLN A 23 -31.52 -5.22 -12.57
C GLN A 23 -31.41 -4.82 -11.08
N ASN A 24 -32.46 -5.10 -10.31
CA ASN A 24 -32.42 -4.89 -8.86
C ASN A 24 -31.21 -5.63 -8.31
N SER A 25 -30.26 -4.93 -7.74
CA SER A 25 -29.01 -5.51 -7.23
C SER A 25 -28.60 -4.91 -5.91
N ILE A 26 -27.81 -5.65 -5.17
CA ILE A 26 -27.16 -5.18 -3.95
C ILE A 26 -25.65 -5.33 -4.09
N THR A 27 -24.93 -4.28 -3.75
CA THR A 27 -23.48 -4.31 -3.72
C THR A 27 -23.00 -4.19 -2.28
N VAL A 28 -22.14 -5.10 -1.87
CA VAL A 28 -21.54 -5.15 -0.53
C VAL A 28 -20.04 -5.36 -0.63
N PHE A 29 -19.33 -4.93 0.42
CA PHE A 29 -17.93 -5.25 0.60
C PHE A 29 -17.83 -6.45 1.54
N GLY A 30 -17.13 -7.49 1.07
CA GLY A 30 -16.73 -8.57 1.97
C GLY A 30 -15.26 -8.46 2.32
N GLU A 31 -14.90 -8.89 3.50
CA GLU A 31 -13.55 -8.76 4.00
C GLU A 31 -13.08 -10.03 4.72
N THR A 32 -11.77 -10.23 4.73
CA THR A 32 -11.10 -11.25 5.54
C THR A 32 -9.77 -10.72 6.02
N LEU A 33 -9.27 -11.30 7.10
CA LEU A 33 -7.94 -10.95 7.60
C LEU A 33 -6.87 -11.44 6.63
N ASN A 34 -5.91 -10.56 6.34
CA ASN A 34 -4.70 -10.90 5.60
C ASN A 34 -3.51 -10.91 6.55
N ASP A 35 -2.96 -12.08 6.79
CA ASP A 35 -1.77 -12.25 7.62
C ASP A 35 -0.53 -11.89 6.80
N ILE A 36 0.02 -10.69 7.06
CA ILE A 36 1.13 -10.15 6.33
C ILE A 36 2.42 -10.75 6.86
N LYS A 37 3.20 -11.35 5.97
CA LYS A 37 4.58 -11.78 6.25
C LYS A 37 5.54 -10.68 5.83
N ILE A 38 6.41 -10.30 6.76
CA ILE A 38 7.47 -9.33 6.49
C ILE A 38 8.59 -10.04 5.73
N LYS A 39 8.96 -9.48 4.58
CA LYS A 39 10.08 -9.93 3.76
C LYS A 39 11.38 -9.31 4.28
N GLU A 40 11.38 -7.98 4.40
CA GLU A 40 12.56 -7.22 4.81
C GLU A 40 12.20 -5.83 5.34
N TYR A 41 13.15 -5.22 6.02
CA TYR A 41 13.13 -3.85 6.48
C TYR A 41 14.12 -3.04 5.63
N ILE A 42 13.71 -1.84 5.23
CA ILE A 42 14.56 -0.90 4.50
C ILE A 42 14.74 0.32 5.38
N ILE A 43 15.96 0.52 5.86
CA ILE A 43 16.30 1.66 6.70
C ILE A 43 16.86 2.76 5.79
N ASN A 44 16.18 3.89 5.77
CA ASN A 44 16.57 5.07 5.01
C ASN A 44 17.35 6.02 5.93
N ILE A 45 18.52 6.46 5.50
CA ILE A 45 19.40 7.33 6.27
C ILE A 45 19.79 8.53 5.40
N GLU A 46 19.72 9.73 5.98
CA GLU A 46 20.20 10.95 5.36
C GLU A 46 21.43 11.47 6.13
N PHE A 47 22.53 11.65 5.43
CA PHE A 47 23.69 12.40 5.90
C PHE A 47 23.58 13.82 5.41
N ARG A 48 23.54 14.77 6.32
CA ARG A 48 23.46 16.19 6.02
C ARG A 48 24.67 16.93 6.58
N GLU A 49 25.31 17.71 5.73
CA GLU A 49 26.44 18.57 6.12
C GLU A 49 26.08 19.46 7.31
N ILE A 50 27.00 19.56 8.25
CA ILE A 50 26.89 20.49 9.38
C ILE A 50 27.68 21.73 9.04
N VAL A 51 26.99 22.85 8.89
CA VAL A 51 27.61 24.14 8.63
C VAL A 51 28.15 24.71 9.95
N SER A 52 29.39 25.19 9.96
CA SER A 52 29.97 25.84 11.13
C SER A 52 29.18 27.08 11.53
N ASP A 53 28.95 27.24 12.83
CA ASP A 53 28.30 28.43 13.40
C ASP A 53 29.11 28.91 14.60
N ASN A 54 29.88 29.99 14.38
CA ASN A 54 30.74 30.58 15.41
C ASN A 54 29.94 31.17 16.59
N TYR A 55 28.68 31.59 16.36
CA TYR A 55 27.85 32.15 17.44
C TYR A 55 27.31 31.04 18.36
N ARG A 56 27.12 29.85 17.84
CA ARG A 56 26.63 28.67 18.58
C ARG A 56 27.74 27.71 18.97
N ASN A 57 28.97 28.02 18.62
CA ASN A 57 30.15 27.17 18.88
C ASN A 57 29.98 25.76 18.24
N VAL A 58 29.45 25.73 17.02
CA VAL A 58 29.24 24.48 16.25
C VAL A 58 30.37 24.36 15.24
N ASP A 59 31.12 23.28 15.32
CA ASP A 59 32.12 22.89 14.32
C ASP A 59 31.44 22.30 13.10
N GLY A 60 31.79 22.80 11.90
CA GLY A 60 31.31 22.23 10.63
C GLY A 60 31.84 20.83 10.42
N LYS A 61 31.02 19.96 9.78
CA LYS A 61 31.42 18.62 9.34
C LYS A 61 30.91 18.35 7.93
N THR A 62 31.81 17.89 7.09
CA THR A 62 31.47 17.43 5.75
C THR A 62 30.73 16.10 5.79
N ILE A 63 30.00 15.78 4.72
CA ILE A 63 29.30 14.48 4.58
C ILE A 63 30.28 13.31 4.73
N ASP A 64 31.48 13.41 4.15
CA ASP A 64 32.49 12.36 4.24
C ASP A 64 32.99 12.11 5.67
N GLU A 65 33.15 13.16 6.46
CA GLU A 65 33.50 13.04 7.88
C GLU A 65 32.35 12.38 8.67
N LEU A 66 31.11 12.77 8.39
CA LEU A 66 29.92 12.15 8.99
C LEU A 66 29.79 10.68 8.64
N LYS A 67 29.98 10.30 7.36
CA LYS A 67 29.97 8.89 6.92
C LYS A 67 31.05 8.08 7.63
N LYS A 68 32.29 8.57 7.73
CA LYS A 68 33.38 7.89 8.44
C LYS A 68 33.06 7.69 9.92
N ALA A 69 32.52 8.72 10.58
CA ALA A 69 32.12 8.65 11.98
C ALA A 69 30.96 7.65 12.18
N TYR A 70 29.98 7.67 11.30
CA TYR A 70 28.85 6.74 11.33
C TYR A 70 29.29 5.29 11.07
N ALA A 71 30.14 5.07 10.07
CA ALA A 71 30.71 3.75 9.79
C ALA A 71 31.43 3.17 11.03
N SER A 72 32.19 4.01 11.75
CA SER A 72 32.82 3.60 13.00
C SER A 72 31.79 3.29 14.11
N ALA A 73 30.69 4.01 14.18
CA ALA A 73 29.63 3.77 15.17
C ALA A 73 28.86 2.48 14.86
N ILE A 74 28.50 2.25 13.60
CA ILE A 74 27.78 1.06 13.14
C ILE A 74 28.62 -0.21 13.30
N SER A 75 29.93 -0.15 13.05
CA SER A 75 30.84 -1.30 13.22
C SER A 75 30.89 -1.79 14.68
N LYS A 76 30.73 -0.90 15.66
CA LYS A 76 30.67 -1.28 17.10
C LYS A 76 29.46 -2.11 17.45
N VAL A 77 28.41 -2.06 16.64
CA VAL A 77 27.20 -2.89 16.78
C VAL A 77 27.16 -4.04 15.77
N ASN A 78 28.31 -4.42 15.23
CA ASN A 78 28.51 -5.52 14.29
C ASN A 78 27.68 -5.38 12.99
N ILE A 79 27.64 -4.18 12.44
CA ILE A 79 27.05 -3.90 11.12
C ILE A 79 28.14 -3.25 10.27
N ASP A 80 28.32 -3.71 9.04
CA ASP A 80 29.27 -3.14 8.11
C ASP A 80 28.60 -2.02 7.29
N PHE A 81 29.17 -0.83 7.30
CA PHE A 81 28.67 0.29 6.52
C PHE A 81 28.76 0.07 5.00
N SER A 82 29.62 -0.83 4.54
CA SER A 82 29.70 -1.19 3.12
C SER A 82 28.42 -1.86 2.58
N LEU A 83 27.52 -2.32 3.47
CA LEU A 83 26.22 -2.89 3.13
C LEU A 83 25.14 -1.81 2.89
N PHE A 84 25.49 -0.55 3.15
CA PHE A 84 24.59 0.57 2.88
C PHE A 84 24.77 1.03 1.43
N GLU A 85 23.70 1.06 0.67
CA GLU A 85 23.69 1.49 -0.72
C GLU A 85 23.25 2.96 -0.84
N GLU A 86 23.95 3.75 -1.65
CA GLU A 86 23.54 5.13 -1.92
C GLU A 86 22.23 5.14 -2.72
N ASP A 87 21.21 5.85 -2.22
CA ASP A 87 19.98 6.13 -2.96
C ASP A 87 20.14 7.38 -3.84
N LEU A 88 20.85 7.19 -4.95
CA LEU A 88 21.12 8.26 -5.89
C LEU A 88 19.83 8.83 -6.49
N MET A 89 18.82 7.99 -6.74
CA MET A 89 17.55 8.44 -7.33
C MET A 89 16.80 9.36 -6.37
N TYR A 90 16.72 8.99 -5.09
CA TYR A 90 16.10 9.87 -4.09
C TYR A 90 16.90 11.15 -3.91
N ARG A 91 18.24 11.07 -3.94
CA ARG A 91 19.11 12.24 -3.84
C ARG A 91 18.84 13.26 -4.95
N ILE A 92 18.81 12.85 -6.23
CA ILE A 92 18.59 13.78 -7.35
C ILE A 92 17.17 14.33 -7.44
N THR A 93 16.18 13.65 -6.84
CA THR A 93 14.78 14.10 -6.82
C THR A 93 14.45 14.90 -5.56
N SER A 94 15.33 14.92 -4.56
CA SER A 94 15.14 15.69 -3.33
C SER A 94 15.57 17.14 -3.50
N TYR A 95 14.97 18.03 -2.71
CA TYR A 95 15.39 19.44 -2.66
C TYR A 95 16.76 19.65 -1.99
N SER A 96 17.29 18.62 -1.33
CA SER A 96 18.53 18.66 -0.56
C SER A 96 19.73 18.04 -1.28
N TYR A 97 19.65 17.84 -2.59
CA TYR A 97 20.65 17.06 -3.35
C TYR A 97 22.09 17.59 -3.24
N ASN A 98 22.28 18.90 -2.97
CA ASN A 98 23.60 19.52 -2.84
C ASN A 98 24.21 19.44 -1.43
N THR A 99 23.39 19.19 -0.40
CA THR A 99 23.80 19.26 1.02
C THR A 99 23.54 17.97 1.78
N SER A 100 22.98 16.96 1.11
CA SER A 100 22.66 15.68 1.73
C SER A 100 22.97 14.52 0.80
N GLU A 101 23.35 13.39 1.40
CA GLU A 101 23.43 12.09 0.75
C GLU A 101 22.51 11.11 1.45
N PHE A 102 21.90 10.21 0.68
CA PHE A 102 20.89 9.26 1.15
C PHE A 102 21.40 7.84 0.95
N TYR A 103 21.22 7.01 1.95
CA TYR A 103 21.65 5.62 1.97
C TYR A 103 20.51 4.71 2.42
N LEU A 104 20.49 3.50 1.88
CA LEU A 104 19.56 2.43 2.22
C LEU A 104 20.34 1.27 2.84
N TYR A 105 19.80 0.70 3.91
CA TYR A 105 20.25 -0.57 4.46
C TYR A 105 19.08 -1.54 4.51
N GLN A 106 19.23 -2.70 3.87
CA GLN A 106 18.20 -3.72 3.78
C GLN A 106 18.55 -4.91 4.68
N THR A 107 17.58 -5.35 5.48
CA THR A 107 17.75 -6.51 6.35
C THR A 107 16.42 -7.20 6.65
N SER A 108 16.45 -8.52 6.87
CA SER A 108 15.31 -9.28 7.42
C SER A 108 15.32 -9.34 8.95
N SER A 109 16.35 -8.80 9.60
CA SER A 109 16.56 -8.87 11.04
C SER A 109 16.04 -7.64 11.76
N LEU A 110 15.00 -7.80 12.57
CA LEU A 110 14.50 -6.73 13.44
C LEU A 110 15.55 -6.28 14.48
N ASP A 111 16.42 -7.19 14.92
CA ASP A 111 17.52 -6.88 15.82
C ASP A 111 18.54 -5.94 15.17
N GLU A 112 18.88 -6.16 13.89
CA GLU A 112 19.73 -5.22 13.13
C GLU A 112 19.07 -3.86 12.98
N VAL A 113 17.76 -3.83 12.67
CA VAL A 113 17.01 -2.57 12.65
C VAL A 113 17.18 -1.80 13.97
N GLN A 114 16.99 -2.47 15.10
CA GLN A 114 17.13 -1.83 16.42
C GLN A 114 18.56 -1.33 16.66
N ARG A 115 19.57 -2.10 16.27
CA ARG A 115 20.97 -1.71 16.40
C ARG A 115 21.31 -0.48 15.56
N VAL A 116 20.85 -0.42 14.30
CA VAL A 116 21.03 0.76 13.44
C VAL A 116 20.32 1.98 14.01
N LEU A 117 19.05 1.85 14.42
CA LEU A 117 18.27 2.96 14.97
C LEU A 117 18.79 3.47 16.30
N SER A 118 19.56 2.66 17.04
CA SER A 118 20.20 3.10 18.28
C SER A 118 21.39 4.04 18.06
N GLN A 119 21.95 4.06 16.83
CA GLN A 119 23.11 4.90 16.50
C GLN A 119 22.65 6.31 16.13
N LYS A 120 22.41 7.13 17.15
CA LYS A 120 22.06 8.55 16.97
C LYS A 120 23.33 9.38 16.83
N MET A 121 23.40 10.20 15.78
CA MET A 121 24.52 11.07 15.50
C MET A 121 24.02 12.40 14.91
N GLU A 122 24.69 13.48 15.28
CA GLU A 122 24.47 14.77 14.63
C GLU A 122 24.86 14.70 13.14
N GLY A 123 24.07 15.32 12.27
CA GLY A 123 24.23 15.23 10.82
C GLY A 123 23.64 13.97 10.19
N VAL A 124 23.16 13.00 11.00
CA VAL A 124 22.37 11.86 10.53
C VAL A 124 20.90 12.12 10.84
N THR A 125 20.12 12.38 9.81
CA THR A 125 18.72 12.80 9.91
C THR A 125 17.80 11.88 9.11
N ASN A 126 16.50 12.07 9.23
CA ASN A 126 15.47 11.35 8.46
C ASN A 126 15.63 9.84 8.44
N VAL A 127 16.08 9.27 9.56
CA VAL A 127 16.16 7.82 9.68
C VAL A 127 14.73 7.27 9.72
N ARG A 128 14.34 6.59 8.64
CA ARG A 128 13.02 5.99 8.48
C ARG A 128 13.17 4.52 8.16
N VAL A 129 12.27 3.71 8.67
CA VAL A 129 12.19 2.29 8.33
C VAL A 129 10.93 2.05 7.51
N ASP A 130 11.10 1.55 6.30
CA ASP A 130 10.03 1.01 5.49
C ASP A 130 10.01 -0.51 5.65
N ILE A 131 8.82 -1.08 5.72
CA ILE A 131 8.63 -2.52 5.87
C ILE A 131 8.11 -3.07 4.55
N LEU A 132 8.86 -3.98 3.95
CA LEU A 132 8.46 -4.67 2.74
C LEU A 132 7.84 -6.02 3.09
N ALA A 133 6.61 -6.24 2.65
CA ALA A 133 5.90 -7.50 2.84
C ALA A 133 6.19 -8.49 1.70
N GLU A 134 6.03 -9.79 1.98
CA GLU A 134 6.00 -10.81 0.94
C GLU A 134 4.78 -10.60 0.02
N GLU A 135 4.99 -10.79 -1.28
CA GLU A 135 3.88 -10.77 -2.24
C GLU A 135 3.02 -12.02 -2.09
N LEU A 136 1.71 -11.82 -2.16
CA LEU A 136 0.77 -12.94 -2.18
C LEU A 136 0.88 -13.68 -3.51
N ASN A 137 1.04 -14.99 -3.46
CA ASN A 137 0.93 -15.84 -4.65
C ASN A 137 -0.53 -16.03 -5.09
N HIS A 138 -0.74 -16.56 -6.29
CA HIS A 138 -2.07 -16.74 -6.87
C HIS A 138 -3.01 -17.59 -6.00
N ASN A 139 -2.49 -18.64 -5.35
CA ASN A 139 -3.31 -19.50 -4.50
C ASN A 139 -3.76 -18.76 -3.24
N GLN A 140 -2.85 -18.00 -2.60
CA GLN A 140 -3.20 -17.18 -1.44
C GLN A 140 -4.24 -16.12 -1.79
N ILE A 141 -4.09 -15.43 -2.94
CA ILE A 141 -5.08 -14.49 -3.45
C ILE A 141 -6.44 -15.17 -3.66
N GLY A 142 -6.44 -16.37 -4.24
CA GLY A 142 -7.66 -17.16 -4.46
C GLY A 142 -8.37 -17.50 -3.15
N GLU A 143 -7.65 -17.98 -2.14
CA GLU A 143 -8.22 -18.32 -0.83
C GLU A 143 -8.74 -17.08 -0.08
N LEU A 144 -8.01 -15.97 -0.10
CA LEU A 144 -8.47 -14.73 0.51
C LEU A 144 -9.71 -14.17 -0.21
N SER A 145 -9.72 -14.21 -1.55
CA SER A 145 -10.87 -13.79 -2.34
C SER A 145 -12.11 -14.63 -2.02
N LYS A 146 -11.95 -15.95 -1.92
CA LYS A 146 -13.05 -16.86 -1.56
C LYS A 146 -13.65 -16.49 -0.21
N LYS A 147 -12.82 -16.32 0.83
CA LYS A 147 -13.28 -15.96 2.18
C LYS A 147 -13.99 -14.61 2.19
N ALA A 148 -13.45 -13.62 1.50
CA ALA A 148 -14.07 -12.30 1.43
C ALA A 148 -15.40 -12.33 0.65
N ILE A 149 -15.54 -13.14 -0.41
CA ILE A 149 -16.80 -13.33 -1.13
C ILE A 149 -17.85 -14.02 -0.23
N GLU A 150 -17.44 -15.00 0.57
CA GLU A 150 -18.33 -15.67 1.53
C GLU A 150 -18.84 -14.70 2.60
N ASP A 151 -17.99 -13.80 3.10
CA ASP A 151 -18.37 -12.71 4.01
C ASP A 151 -19.36 -11.75 3.32
N ALA A 152 -19.05 -11.28 2.11
CA ALA A 152 -19.95 -10.43 1.32
C ALA A 152 -21.32 -11.08 1.13
N LYS A 153 -21.36 -12.39 0.82
CA LYS A 153 -22.59 -13.15 0.67
C LYS A 153 -23.41 -13.15 1.96
N SER A 154 -22.76 -13.38 3.08
CA SER A 154 -23.43 -13.39 4.40
C SER A 154 -24.04 -12.03 4.73
N GLN A 155 -23.35 -10.94 4.48
CA GLN A 155 -23.84 -9.58 4.67
C GLN A 155 -25.02 -9.28 3.73
N ALA A 156 -24.90 -9.65 2.44
CA ALA A 156 -25.96 -9.43 1.45
C ALA A 156 -27.25 -10.18 1.80
N ILE A 157 -27.17 -11.41 2.32
CA ILE A 157 -28.32 -12.17 2.80
C ILE A 157 -29.05 -11.42 3.92
N ILE A 158 -28.31 -10.92 4.90
CA ILE A 158 -28.88 -10.18 6.03
C ILE A 158 -29.61 -8.92 5.55
N ILE A 159 -28.99 -8.15 4.66
CA ILE A 159 -29.59 -6.92 4.13
C ILE A 159 -30.83 -7.24 3.27
N ALA A 160 -30.73 -8.19 2.35
CA ALA A 160 -31.82 -8.59 1.47
C ALA A 160 -33.04 -9.06 2.29
N SER A 161 -32.82 -9.86 3.35
CA SER A 161 -33.89 -10.33 4.23
C SER A 161 -34.66 -9.17 4.90
N LYS A 162 -33.98 -8.10 5.31
CA LYS A 162 -34.60 -6.89 5.88
C LYS A 162 -35.44 -6.10 4.87
N LEU A 163 -35.13 -6.28 3.57
CA LEU A 163 -35.88 -5.69 2.45
C LEU A 163 -36.97 -6.63 1.92
N GLN A 164 -37.24 -7.77 2.58
CA GLN A 164 -38.15 -8.81 2.11
C GLN A 164 -37.78 -9.34 0.71
N LYS A 165 -36.49 -9.42 0.46
CA LYS A 165 -35.88 -9.94 -0.78
C LYS A 165 -34.96 -11.11 -0.45
N LYS A 166 -34.50 -11.81 -1.48
CA LYS A 166 -33.42 -12.79 -1.39
C LYS A 166 -32.31 -12.42 -2.37
N ILE A 167 -31.11 -12.90 -2.11
CA ILE A 167 -30.00 -12.74 -3.06
C ILE A 167 -30.06 -13.86 -4.11
N GLY A 168 -29.87 -13.49 -5.35
CA GLY A 168 -29.69 -14.40 -6.49
C GLY A 168 -28.20 -14.60 -6.82
N LYS A 169 -27.92 -14.75 -8.10
CA LYS A 169 -26.55 -14.96 -8.61
C LYS A 169 -25.66 -13.73 -8.39
N ILE A 170 -24.35 -13.98 -8.36
CA ILE A 170 -23.35 -12.93 -8.43
C ILE A 170 -23.36 -12.30 -9.83
N LEU A 171 -23.44 -10.97 -9.88
CA LEU A 171 -23.41 -10.18 -11.11
C LEU A 171 -22.01 -9.68 -11.42
N SER A 172 -21.25 -9.25 -10.39
CA SER A 172 -19.88 -8.82 -10.54
C SER A 172 -19.06 -9.02 -9.27
N ILE A 173 -17.76 -9.19 -9.45
CA ILE A 173 -16.76 -9.21 -8.39
C ILE A 173 -15.65 -8.25 -8.81
N GLU A 174 -15.38 -7.26 -7.98
CA GLU A 174 -14.27 -6.33 -8.15
C GLU A 174 -13.25 -6.57 -7.03
N ASN A 175 -12.03 -6.91 -7.41
CA ASN A 175 -10.92 -7.10 -6.50
C ASN A 175 -9.94 -5.94 -6.66
N SER A 176 -9.95 -5.02 -5.69
CA SER A 176 -9.07 -3.84 -5.67
C SER A 176 -7.75 -4.06 -4.93
N ASN A 177 -7.51 -5.29 -4.46
CA ASN A 177 -6.26 -5.60 -3.78
C ASN A 177 -5.13 -5.70 -4.82
N TYR A 178 -4.28 -4.69 -4.86
CA TYR A 178 -3.14 -4.65 -5.77
C TYR A 178 -2.07 -5.66 -5.31
N ARG A 179 -1.43 -6.32 -6.28
CA ARG A 179 -0.32 -7.27 -6.06
C ARG A 179 1.01 -6.56 -5.81
N SER A 180 1.06 -5.23 -5.84
CA SER A 180 2.29 -4.49 -5.64
C SER A 180 2.87 -4.76 -4.26
N GLN A 181 4.18 -4.78 -4.18
CA GLN A 181 4.92 -4.77 -2.92
C GLN A 181 4.31 -3.71 -2.00
N VAL A 182 3.86 -4.14 -0.83
CA VAL A 182 3.20 -3.22 0.08
C VAL A 182 4.24 -2.71 1.06
N PHE A 183 4.56 -1.43 0.94
CA PHE A 183 5.37 -0.73 1.90
C PHE A 183 4.49 -0.29 3.07
N TYR A 184 4.85 -0.73 4.26
CA TYR A 184 4.21 -0.27 5.47
C TYR A 184 5.11 0.75 6.15
N SER A 185 4.66 1.99 6.24
CA SER A 185 5.23 3.01 7.11
C SER A 185 4.25 3.25 8.26
N GLY A 186 4.59 2.87 9.47
CA GLY A 186 3.79 3.19 10.64
C GLY A 186 3.43 2.03 11.54
N ARG A 187 2.39 2.21 12.37
CA ARG A 187 2.01 1.25 13.40
C ARG A 187 1.22 0.09 12.80
N MET A 188 1.87 -1.05 12.61
CA MET A 188 1.20 -2.30 12.23
C MET A 188 0.55 -2.94 13.47
N LYS A 189 -0.45 -2.30 14.07
CA LYS A 189 -1.15 -2.86 15.25
C LYS A 189 -2.36 -3.69 14.89
N GLU A 190 -2.92 -3.51 13.69
CA GLU A 190 -4.12 -4.20 13.24
C GLU A 190 -3.76 -5.07 12.03
N PRO A 191 -4.28 -6.31 11.98
CA PRO A 191 -4.14 -7.13 10.80
C PRO A 191 -4.78 -6.40 9.62
N THR A 192 -4.11 -6.40 8.48
CA THR A 192 -4.67 -5.83 7.27
C THR A 192 -5.86 -6.63 6.81
N LYS A 193 -6.84 -5.94 6.20
CA LYS A 193 -8.01 -6.57 5.64
C LYS A 193 -7.85 -6.72 4.14
N TYR A 194 -8.16 -7.91 3.64
CA TYR A 194 -8.33 -8.18 2.23
C TYR A 194 -9.81 -7.99 1.89
N GLN A 195 -10.12 -7.11 0.94
CA GLN A 195 -11.49 -6.73 0.62
C GLN A 195 -11.84 -7.03 -0.83
N VAL A 196 -13.06 -7.46 -1.07
CA VAL A 196 -13.67 -7.55 -2.39
C VAL A 196 -15.03 -6.87 -2.39
N LYS A 197 -15.37 -6.25 -3.50
CA LYS A 197 -16.69 -5.69 -3.75
C LYS A 197 -17.49 -6.67 -4.59
N VAL A 198 -18.65 -7.10 -4.08
CA VAL A 198 -19.48 -8.10 -4.75
C VAL A 198 -20.88 -7.55 -4.97
N THR A 199 -21.37 -7.70 -6.19
CA THR A 199 -22.74 -7.33 -6.56
C THR A 199 -23.57 -8.58 -6.79
N PHE A 200 -24.66 -8.69 -6.07
CA PHE A 200 -25.64 -9.78 -6.19
C PHE A 200 -26.94 -9.29 -6.83
N LEU A 201 -27.60 -10.14 -7.58
CA LEU A 201 -28.97 -9.92 -8.01
C LEU A 201 -29.89 -9.94 -6.77
N LEU A 202 -30.85 -9.02 -6.72
CA LEU A 202 -31.97 -9.08 -5.76
C LEU A 202 -33.20 -9.67 -6.43
N GLU A 203 -33.76 -10.68 -5.79
CA GLU A 203 -34.96 -11.39 -6.25
C GLU A 203 -36.07 -11.22 -5.22
N ASP A 204 -37.34 -11.29 -5.69
CA ASP A 204 -38.47 -11.34 -4.78
C ASP A 204 -38.49 -12.67 -4.02
N GLN A 205 -39.03 -12.68 -2.79
CA GLN A 205 -39.17 -13.90 -2.00
C GLN A 205 -40.22 -14.86 -2.60
#